data_78ce53bf001a27eedd49b18992871fef
#
_entry.id   78ce53bf001a27eedd49b18992871fef
#
_cell.length_a   1.000
_cell.length_b   1.000
_cell.length_c   1.000
_cell.angle_alpha   90.00
_cell.angle_beta   90.00
_cell.angle_gamma   90.00
#
_symmetry.space_group_name_H-M   'P 1'
#
loop_
_entity.id
_entity.type
_entity.pdbx_description
1 polymer ?
#
loop_
_entity_poly.entity_id
_entity_poly.type
_entity_poly.pdbx_seq_one_letter_code
_entity_poly.pdbx_strand_id
1 'polypeptide(L)'
;MRKFFWAIVALLVVGAVGFFGFAPGYVEGSMNKVDGKPLPKVSAEAITLHKTLTIVDLHSDTLMWKRDMLKRADRGHMDVPRLQDGNVTLQVFSSVSKTPKGQNTDANGADSDKITLLAVAQMQPVRTWNSLLQRSLWHSEKLDRATAASNGSLIKIADAKRLDGLLAYRVKGAPTTGALLSIEGL
;
A
#
# COMPACT_ATOMS: atom_id res chain seq x y z
N MET A 1 -17.58 42.85 -12.31
CA MET A 1 -18.21 41.68 -11.65
C MET A 1 -17.93 40.36 -12.41
N ARG A 2 -18.27 40.25 -13.71
CA ARG A 2 -18.10 39.00 -14.49
C ARG A 2 -16.63 38.52 -14.59
N LYS A 3 -15.65 39.41 -14.79
CA LYS A 3 -14.20 39.05 -14.83
C LYS A 3 -13.70 38.56 -13.47
N PHE A 4 -14.12 39.15 -12.37
CA PHE A 4 -13.79 38.77 -11.02
C PHE A 4 -14.36 37.37 -10.65
N PHE A 5 -15.63 37.12 -11.05
CA PHE A 5 -16.22 35.79 -10.88
C PHE A 5 -15.41 34.70 -11.59
N TRP A 6 -15.04 34.90 -12.85
CA TRP A 6 -14.26 33.92 -13.60
C TRP A 6 -12.83 33.73 -13.05
N ALA A 7 -12.24 34.79 -12.48
CA ALA A 7 -10.96 34.69 -11.80
C ALA A 7 -11.04 33.77 -10.56
N ILE A 8 -12.11 33.90 -9.76
CA ILE A 8 -12.37 33.03 -8.61
C ILE A 8 -12.57 31.59 -9.07
N VAL A 9 -13.40 31.36 -10.09
CA VAL A 9 -13.63 30.01 -10.63
C VAL A 9 -12.32 29.38 -11.12
N ALA A 10 -11.50 30.14 -11.86
CA ALA A 10 -10.20 29.65 -12.31
C ALA A 10 -9.28 29.29 -11.15
N LEU A 11 -9.23 30.11 -10.09
CA LEU A 11 -8.44 29.82 -8.89
C LEU A 11 -8.91 28.56 -8.18
N LEU A 12 -10.22 28.36 -8.04
CA LEU A 12 -10.79 27.15 -7.44
C LEU A 12 -10.46 25.90 -8.26
N VAL A 13 -10.54 25.99 -9.59
CA VAL A 13 -10.17 24.87 -10.48
C VAL A 13 -8.70 24.54 -10.36
N VAL A 14 -7.81 25.55 -10.37
CA VAL A 14 -6.35 25.33 -10.18
C VAL A 14 -6.08 24.70 -8.82
N GLY A 15 -6.74 25.21 -7.76
CA GLY A 15 -6.62 24.62 -6.42
C GLY A 15 -7.10 23.16 -6.36
N ALA A 16 -8.22 22.86 -7.00
CA ALA A 16 -8.74 21.49 -7.07
C ALA A 16 -7.81 20.56 -7.85
N VAL A 17 -7.30 20.98 -9.00
CA VAL A 17 -6.32 20.21 -9.79
C VAL A 17 -5.03 19.98 -8.98
N GLY A 18 -4.55 21.01 -8.28
CA GLY A 18 -3.39 20.88 -7.39
C GLY A 18 -3.64 19.87 -6.27
N PHE A 19 -4.77 20.00 -5.58
CA PHE A 19 -5.11 19.15 -4.44
C PHE A 19 -5.38 17.68 -4.85
N PHE A 20 -6.22 17.45 -5.85
CA PHE A 20 -6.61 16.08 -6.24
C PHE A 20 -5.62 15.41 -7.21
N GLY A 21 -4.92 16.19 -8.03
CA GLY A 21 -4.01 15.70 -9.05
C GLY A 21 -2.58 15.49 -8.56
N PHE A 22 -2.04 16.44 -7.79
CA PHE A 22 -0.62 16.45 -7.42
C PHE A 22 -0.35 16.10 -5.95
N ALA A 23 -1.17 16.58 -5.00
CA ALA A 23 -0.89 16.40 -3.58
C ALA A 23 -0.78 14.93 -3.15
N PRO A 24 -1.63 13.97 -3.58
CA PRO A 24 -1.48 12.58 -3.19
C PRO A 24 -0.15 11.97 -3.61
N GLY A 25 0.28 12.20 -4.85
CA GLY A 25 1.56 11.69 -5.36
C GLY A 25 2.76 12.34 -4.67
N TYR A 26 2.70 13.64 -4.38
CA TYR A 26 3.73 14.34 -3.64
C TYR A 26 3.87 13.82 -2.20
N VAL A 27 2.75 13.65 -1.49
CA VAL A 27 2.74 13.14 -0.11
C VAL A 27 3.27 11.70 -0.08
N GLU A 28 2.78 10.84 -0.98
CA GLU A 28 3.28 9.47 -1.10
C GLU A 28 4.79 9.45 -1.35
N GLY A 29 5.27 10.22 -2.33
CA GLY A 29 6.69 10.29 -2.67
C GLY A 29 7.55 10.82 -1.52
N SER A 30 7.04 11.80 -0.74
CA SER A 30 7.76 12.35 0.40
C SER A 30 7.87 11.39 1.58
N MET A 31 6.83 10.56 1.81
CA MET A 31 6.77 9.58 2.89
C MET A 31 7.46 8.25 2.54
N ASN A 32 7.60 7.95 1.26
CA ASN A 32 8.14 6.68 0.76
C ASN A 32 9.45 6.90 -0.02
N LYS A 33 10.34 7.72 0.51
CA LYS A 33 11.64 7.99 -0.12
C LYS A 33 12.54 6.77 -0.04
N VAL A 34 13.24 6.52 -1.15
CA VAL A 34 14.39 5.61 -1.22
C VAL A 34 15.63 6.49 -1.39
N ASP A 35 16.68 6.22 -0.64
CA ASP A 35 17.90 7.06 -0.63
C ASP A 35 18.75 6.96 -1.91
N GLY A 36 18.40 6.02 -2.80
CA GLY A 36 19.06 5.83 -4.09
C GLY A 36 20.49 5.34 -4.02
N LYS A 37 21.01 5.01 -2.82
CA LYS A 37 22.37 4.49 -2.69
C LYS A 37 22.49 3.11 -3.31
N PRO A 38 23.64 2.78 -3.91
CA PRO A 38 23.90 1.43 -4.38
C PRO A 38 23.80 0.43 -3.23
N LEU A 39 23.09 -0.66 -3.48
CA LEU A 39 23.05 -1.76 -2.52
C LEU A 39 24.45 -2.42 -2.38
N PRO A 40 24.81 -2.88 -1.18
CA PRO A 40 26.07 -3.60 -0.99
C PRO A 40 26.09 -4.87 -1.86
N LYS A 41 27.29 -5.26 -2.30
CA LYS A 41 27.47 -6.53 -3.01
C LYS A 41 27.14 -7.68 -2.07
N VAL A 42 26.30 -8.58 -2.52
CA VAL A 42 25.92 -9.80 -1.79
C VAL A 42 26.72 -10.97 -2.32
N SER A 43 27.23 -11.83 -1.43
CA SER A 43 28.00 -13.03 -1.83
C SER A 43 27.11 -14.08 -2.50
N ALA A 44 27.70 -14.96 -3.31
CA ALA A 44 26.98 -16.03 -3.97
C ALA A 44 26.34 -17.01 -2.98
N GLU A 45 27.01 -17.27 -1.86
CA GLU A 45 26.51 -18.11 -0.78
C GLU A 45 25.28 -17.50 -0.12
N ALA A 46 25.29 -16.17 0.15
CA ALA A 46 24.15 -15.47 0.72
C ALA A 46 22.96 -15.48 -0.25
N ILE A 47 23.19 -15.29 -1.55
CA ILE A 47 22.15 -15.39 -2.58
C ILE A 47 21.55 -16.81 -2.60
N THR A 48 22.39 -17.83 -2.51
CA THR A 48 21.96 -19.22 -2.50
C THR A 48 21.12 -19.52 -1.27
N LEU A 49 21.58 -19.12 -0.09
CA LEU A 49 20.84 -19.27 1.17
C LEU A 49 19.49 -18.54 1.09
N HIS A 50 19.48 -17.29 0.65
CA HIS A 50 18.26 -16.47 0.54
C HIS A 50 17.16 -17.16 -0.30
N LYS A 51 17.54 -17.85 -1.37
CA LYS A 51 16.58 -18.58 -2.22
C LYS A 51 15.91 -19.77 -1.52
N THR A 52 16.52 -20.31 -0.45
CA THR A 52 15.96 -21.42 0.32
C THR A 52 15.06 -20.99 1.47
N LEU A 53 15.04 -19.69 1.79
CA LEU A 53 14.27 -19.17 2.91
C LEU A 53 12.80 -19.01 2.56
N THR A 54 11.93 -19.29 3.53
CA THR A 54 10.54 -18.87 3.54
C THR A 54 10.46 -17.50 4.21
N ILE A 55 10.33 -16.44 3.42
CA ILE A 55 10.34 -15.06 3.90
C ILE A 55 8.93 -14.57 4.08
N VAL A 56 8.63 -14.04 5.26
CA VAL A 56 7.34 -13.42 5.59
C VAL A 56 7.59 -11.98 6.01
N ASP A 57 6.98 -11.05 5.30
CA ASP A 57 6.91 -9.64 5.70
C ASP A 57 5.59 -9.40 6.43
N LEU A 58 5.68 -8.95 7.68
CA LEU A 58 4.53 -8.86 8.58
C LEU A 58 3.75 -7.56 8.47
N HIS A 59 4.22 -6.56 7.68
CA HIS A 59 3.52 -5.27 7.62
C HIS A 59 3.82 -4.47 6.35
N SER A 60 2.78 -4.01 5.68
CA SER A 60 2.90 -3.02 4.60
C SER A 60 1.62 -2.19 4.44
N ASP A 61 1.76 -0.87 4.48
CA ASP A 61 0.67 0.12 4.33
C ASP A 61 0.32 0.43 2.86
N THR A 62 0.74 -0.42 1.95
CA THR A 62 0.56 -0.16 0.50
C THR A 62 -0.88 0.05 0.08
N LEU A 63 -1.84 -0.57 0.80
CA LEU A 63 -3.28 -0.43 0.50
C LEU A 63 -3.77 1.00 0.67
N MET A 64 -3.14 1.80 1.52
CA MET A 64 -3.47 3.19 1.77
C MET A 64 -3.25 4.08 0.53
N TRP A 65 -2.30 3.73 -0.34
CA TRP A 65 -1.87 4.56 -1.48
C TRP A 65 -2.62 4.24 -2.77
N LYS A 66 -2.76 5.22 -3.65
CA LYS A 66 -3.49 5.10 -4.93
C LYS A 66 -2.72 4.32 -6.01
N ARG A 67 -1.48 3.95 -5.79
CA ARG A 67 -0.65 3.26 -6.78
C ARG A 67 -1.12 1.83 -7.11
N ASP A 68 -0.73 1.35 -8.27
CA ASP A 68 -0.93 -0.02 -8.71
C ASP A 68 0.19 -0.91 -8.15
N MET A 69 -0.13 -1.75 -7.16
CA MET A 69 0.85 -2.63 -6.53
C MET A 69 1.33 -3.79 -7.42
N LEU A 70 0.67 -4.04 -8.54
CA LEU A 70 1.10 -5.07 -9.50
C LEU A 70 2.20 -4.58 -10.43
N LYS A 71 2.50 -3.27 -10.43
CA LYS A 71 3.55 -2.66 -11.24
C LYS A 71 4.71 -2.18 -10.38
N ARG A 72 5.93 -2.41 -10.85
CA ARG A 72 7.13 -1.85 -10.22
C ARG A 72 7.07 -0.33 -10.27
N ALA A 73 7.11 0.29 -9.10
CA ALA A 73 7.13 1.74 -8.99
C ALA A 73 8.58 2.27 -8.94
N ASP A 74 8.72 3.55 -9.26
CA ASP A 74 9.97 4.31 -9.12
C ASP A 74 10.24 4.79 -7.69
N ARG A 75 9.27 4.56 -6.78
CA ARG A 75 9.31 4.96 -5.36
C ARG A 75 8.62 3.92 -4.48
N GLY A 76 8.73 4.11 -3.17
CA GLY A 76 8.18 3.20 -2.18
C GLY A 76 9.04 1.96 -2.00
N HIS A 77 8.68 1.12 -1.06
CA HIS A 77 9.49 -0.03 -0.64
C HIS A 77 8.90 -1.37 -1.10
N MET A 78 7.61 -1.41 -1.47
CA MET A 78 6.89 -2.63 -1.79
C MET A 78 6.02 -2.48 -3.03
N ASP A 79 6.12 -3.44 -3.92
CA ASP A 79 5.17 -3.83 -4.97
C ASP A 79 5.38 -5.33 -5.27
N VAL A 80 4.42 -5.95 -5.92
CA VAL A 80 4.46 -7.41 -6.19
C VAL A 80 5.72 -7.84 -6.95
N PRO A 81 6.20 -7.12 -7.99
CA PRO A 81 7.48 -7.46 -8.62
C PRO A 81 8.67 -7.46 -7.67
N ARG A 82 8.76 -6.50 -6.73
CA ARG A 82 9.84 -6.47 -5.73
C ARG A 82 9.71 -7.56 -4.67
N LEU A 83 8.48 -7.91 -4.27
CA LEU A 83 8.26 -9.05 -3.37
C LEU A 83 8.74 -10.34 -4.00
N GLN A 84 8.50 -10.54 -5.29
CA GLN A 84 8.98 -11.70 -6.04
C GLN A 84 10.52 -11.72 -6.16
N ASP A 85 11.14 -10.59 -6.50
CA ASP A 85 12.60 -10.45 -6.54
C ASP A 85 13.23 -10.72 -5.17
N GLY A 86 12.57 -10.27 -4.09
CA GLY A 86 12.97 -10.49 -2.71
C GLY A 86 12.63 -11.87 -2.15
N ASN A 87 12.14 -12.80 -2.98
CA ASN A 87 11.71 -14.14 -2.56
C ASN A 87 10.68 -14.14 -1.42
N VAL A 88 9.85 -13.09 -1.31
CA VAL A 88 8.84 -12.97 -0.25
C VAL A 88 7.70 -13.95 -0.50
N THR A 89 7.53 -14.87 0.43
CA THR A 89 6.50 -15.93 0.39
C THR A 89 5.13 -15.39 0.79
N LEU A 90 5.08 -14.61 1.87
CA LEU A 90 3.84 -14.04 2.40
C LEU A 90 4.07 -12.58 2.77
N GLN A 91 3.17 -11.72 2.33
CA GLN A 91 3.09 -10.32 2.70
C GLN A 91 1.82 -10.06 3.48
N VAL A 92 1.95 -9.45 4.66
CA VAL A 92 0.80 -8.90 5.39
C VAL A 92 0.55 -7.47 4.90
N PHE A 93 -0.61 -7.27 4.29
CA PHE A 93 -1.09 -5.97 3.81
C PHE A 93 -1.94 -5.33 4.90
N SER A 94 -1.49 -4.21 5.44
CA SER A 94 -2.21 -3.50 6.49
C SER A 94 -3.24 -2.53 5.90
N SER A 95 -4.42 -2.53 6.50
CA SER A 95 -5.43 -1.50 6.30
C SER A 95 -5.27 -0.43 7.36
N VAL A 96 -4.57 0.65 7.04
CA VAL A 96 -4.48 1.84 7.90
C VAL A 96 -5.83 2.52 7.90
N SER A 97 -6.65 2.25 8.92
CA SER A 97 -7.99 2.82 9.00
C SER A 97 -7.99 4.21 9.65
N LYS A 98 -7.05 4.49 10.56
CA LYS A 98 -6.90 5.76 11.28
C LYS A 98 -5.45 6.01 11.66
N THR A 99 -5.04 7.28 11.63
CA THR A 99 -3.72 7.72 12.13
C THR A 99 -3.88 9.05 12.87
N PRO A 100 -3.53 9.14 14.17
CA PRO A 100 -3.65 10.37 14.95
C PRO A 100 -2.66 11.45 14.49
N LYS A 101 -2.98 12.70 14.75
CA LYS A 101 -2.03 13.81 14.65
C LYS A 101 -1.01 13.73 15.77
N GLY A 102 0.26 14.10 15.48
CA GLY A 102 1.30 14.12 16.52
C GLY A 102 1.66 12.73 17.04
N GLN A 103 1.48 11.69 16.23
CA GLN A 103 1.83 10.32 16.61
C GLN A 103 3.25 10.23 17.18
N ASN A 104 3.39 9.56 18.32
CA ASN A 104 4.64 9.35 19.03
C ASN A 104 4.63 8.02 19.79
N THR A 105 5.74 7.68 20.43
CA THR A 105 5.92 6.41 21.15
C THR A 105 5.32 6.40 22.56
N ASP A 106 5.01 7.57 23.13
CA ASP A 106 4.59 7.66 24.53
C ASP A 106 3.08 7.58 24.70
N ALA A 107 2.31 8.41 23.94
CA ALA A 107 0.86 8.41 23.97
C ALA A 107 0.27 8.97 22.68
N ASN A 108 -0.80 8.36 22.19
CA ASN A 108 -1.53 8.81 21.00
C ASN A 108 -3.01 9.04 21.34
N GLY A 109 -3.51 10.24 20.98
CA GLY A 109 -4.93 10.58 21.14
C GLY A 109 -5.81 9.90 20.08
N ALA A 110 -7.08 9.67 20.45
CA ALA A 110 -8.08 9.08 19.55
C ALA A 110 -8.97 10.12 18.85
N ASP A 111 -8.77 11.42 19.09
CA ASP A 111 -9.62 12.53 18.70
C ASP A 111 -9.33 13.10 17.30
N SER A 112 -8.27 12.63 16.66
CA SER A 112 -7.85 13.11 15.33
C SER A 112 -7.55 11.97 14.36
N ASP A 113 -7.67 12.27 13.06
CA ASP A 113 -7.43 11.31 11.98
C ASP A 113 -6.87 12.02 10.74
N LYS A 114 -5.65 11.66 10.34
CA LYS A 114 -5.00 12.15 9.12
C LYS A 114 -5.45 11.41 7.86
N ILE A 115 -5.98 10.19 8.02
CA ILE A 115 -6.35 9.34 6.87
C ILE A 115 -7.59 9.90 6.16
N THR A 116 -8.49 10.57 6.87
CA THR A 116 -9.65 11.23 6.23
C THR A 116 -9.22 12.17 5.11
N LEU A 117 -8.26 13.06 5.35
CA LEU A 117 -7.79 13.99 4.34
C LEU A 117 -7.13 13.28 3.16
N LEU A 118 -6.36 12.23 3.42
CA LEU A 118 -5.73 11.41 2.38
C LEU A 118 -6.79 10.68 1.53
N ALA A 119 -7.82 10.10 2.16
CA ALA A 119 -8.92 9.43 1.46
C ALA A 119 -9.66 10.39 0.51
N VAL A 120 -9.94 11.62 0.99
CA VAL A 120 -10.55 12.69 0.18
C VAL A 120 -9.63 13.08 -0.99
N ALA A 121 -8.36 13.38 -0.72
CA ALA A 121 -7.41 13.82 -1.73
C ALA A 121 -7.17 12.77 -2.82
N GLN A 122 -7.19 11.48 -2.45
CA GLN A 122 -7.09 10.36 -3.40
C GLN A 122 -8.40 10.04 -4.11
N MET A 123 -9.49 10.78 -3.83
CA MET A 123 -10.84 10.53 -4.36
C MET A 123 -11.30 9.08 -4.09
N GLN A 124 -11.01 8.56 -2.90
CA GLN A 124 -11.58 7.28 -2.47
C GLN A 124 -13.11 7.41 -2.34
N PRO A 125 -13.87 6.32 -2.41
CA PRO A 125 -15.33 6.38 -2.29
C PRO A 125 -15.77 7.17 -1.05
N VAL A 126 -16.80 8.01 -1.18
CA VAL A 126 -17.28 8.91 -0.11
C VAL A 126 -17.55 8.15 1.20
N ARG A 127 -18.03 6.89 1.11
CA ARG A 127 -18.24 6.01 2.26
C ARG A 127 -17.00 5.81 3.15
N THR A 128 -15.78 5.98 2.59
CA THR A 128 -14.52 5.79 3.33
C THR A 128 -14.09 7.04 4.12
N TRP A 129 -14.68 8.21 3.83
CA TRP A 129 -14.19 9.46 4.38
C TRP A 129 -14.38 9.57 5.89
N ASN A 130 -15.53 9.09 6.41
CA ASN A 130 -15.89 9.21 7.83
C ASN A 130 -16.13 7.86 8.53
N SER A 131 -15.76 6.73 7.90
CA SER A 131 -16.01 5.41 8.48
C SER A 131 -14.76 4.54 8.42
N LEU A 132 -14.23 4.15 9.57
CA LEU A 132 -13.09 3.24 9.69
C LEU A 132 -13.42 1.87 9.07
N LEU A 133 -14.63 1.35 9.36
CA LEU A 133 -15.11 0.10 8.75
C LEU A 133 -15.12 0.17 7.23
N GLN A 134 -15.71 1.23 6.65
CA GLN A 134 -15.79 1.35 5.19
C GLN A 134 -14.41 1.55 4.54
N ARG A 135 -13.48 2.15 5.26
CA ARG A 135 -12.10 2.29 4.85
C ARG A 135 -11.40 0.93 4.78
N SER A 136 -11.56 0.12 5.84
CA SER A 136 -11.00 -1.24 5.89
C SER A 136 -11.63 -2.16 4.83
N LEU A 137 -12.94 -2.08 4.62
CA LEU A 137 -13.61 -2.80 3.54
C LEU A 137 -13.10 -2.38 2.15
N TRP A 138 -12.88 -1.09 1.93
CA TRP A 138 -12.30 -0.58 0.68
C TRP A 138 -10.89 -1.10 0.42
N HIS A 139 -10.05 -1.17 1.46
CA HIS A 139 -8.70 -1.75 1.36
C HIS A 139 -8.76 -3.25 1.07
N SER A 140 -9.69 -3.99 1.70
CA SER A 140 -9.94 -5.39 1.37
C SER A 140 -10.36 -5.59 -0.09
N GLU A 141 -11.33 -4.79 -0.57
CA GLU A 141 -11.76 -4.81 -1.98
C GLU A 141 -10.61 -4.47 -2.95
N LYS A 142 -9.72 -3.55 -2.56
CA LYS A 142 -8.54 -3.20 -3.35
C LYS A 142 -7.58 -4.38 -3.44
N LEU A 143 -7.35 -5.09 -2.33
CA LEU A 143 -6.54 -6.31 -2.31
C LEU A 143 -7.17 -7.41 -3.16
N ASP A 144 -8.49 -7.61 -3.06
CA ASP A 144 -9.22 -8.59 -3.87
C ASP A 144 -9.10 -8.30 -5.37
N ARG A 145 -9.23 -7.04 -5.77
CA ARG A 145 -9.00 -6.65 -7.18
C ARG A 145 -7.56 -6.91 -7.63
N ALA A 146 -6.58 -6.61 -6.78
CA ALA A 146 -5.18 -6.86 -7.10
C ALA A 146 -4.89 -8.37 -7.25
N THR A 147 -5.37 -9.20 -6.32
CA THR A 147 -5.19 -10.66 -6.42
C THR A 147 -5.87 -11.24 -7.66
N ALA A 148 -7.08 -10.79 -7.98
CA ALA A 148 -7.79 -11.21 -9.19
C ALA A 148 -7.06 -10.82 -10.49
N ALA A 149 -6.45 -9.64 -10.53
CA ALA A 149 -5.74 -9.12 -11.70
C ALA A 149 -4.27 -9.61 -11.81
N SER A 150 -3.75 -10.30 -10.80
CA SER A 150 -2.33 -10.63 -10.67
C SER A 150 -1.87 -11.81 -11.54
N ASN A 151 -2.79 -12.51 -12.22
CA ASN A 151 -2.49 -13.75 -12.95
C ASN A 151 -1.73 -14.80 -12.11
N GLY A 152 -2.08 -14.90 -10.81
CA GLY A 152 -1.49 -15.86 -9.87
C GLY A 152 -0.17 -15.42 -9.24
N SER A 153 0.35 -14.24 -9.54
CA SER A 153 1.54 -13.69 -8.87
C SER A 153 1.27 -13.28 -7.42
N LEU A 154 0.00 -13.01 -7.07
CA LEU A 154 -0.48 -12.70 -5.73
C LEU A 154 -1.72 -13.52 -5.41
N ILE A 155 -1.74 -14.23 -4.28
CA ILE A 155 -2.86 -15.09 -3.85
C ILE A 155 -3.33 -14.64 -2.47
N LYS A 156 -4.63 -14.35 -2.31
CA LYS A 156 -5.20 -14.01 -1.00
C LYS A 156 -5.21 -15.22 -0.07
N ILE A 157 -4.63 -15.07 1.10
CA ILE A 157 -4.60 -16.06 2.17
C ILE A 157 -5.66 -15.67 3.20
N ALA A 158 -6.68 -16.51 3.36
CA ALA A 158 -7.77 -16.30 4.30
C ALA A 158 -7.92 -17.44 5.32
N ASP A 159 -7.20 -18.55 5.10
CA ASP A 159 -7.26 -19.75 5.94
C ASP A 159 -5.96 -20.57 5.80
N ALA A 160 -5.79 -21.55 6.71
CA ALA A 160 -4.62 -22.43 6.74
C ALA A 160 -4.51 -23.27 5.45
N LYS A 161 -5.61 -23.75 4.89
CA LYS A 161 -5.61 -24.58 3.66
C LYS A 161 -5.02 -23.79 2.47
N ARG A 162 -5.32 -22.50 2.36
CA ARG A 162 -4.75 -21.63 1.32
C ARG A 162 -3.27 -21.37 1.54
N LEU A 163 -2.86 -21.24 2.81
CA LEU A 163 -1.44 -21.13 3.16
C LEU A 163 -0.67 -22.39 2.78
N ASP A 164 -1.19 -23.59 3.13
CA ASP A 164 -0.59 -24.86 2.75
C ASP A 164 -0.47 -25.00 1.23
N GLY A 165 -1.51 -24.61 0.51
CA GLY A 165 -1.51 -24.57 -0.96
C GLY A 165 -0.42 -23.64 -1.53
N LEU A 166 -0.27 -22.45 -0.97
CA LEU A 166 0.79 -21.51 -1.35
C LEU A 166 2.18 -22.12 -1.14
N LEU A 167 2.44 -22.69 0.04
CA LEU A 167 3.73 -23.29 0.36
C LEU A 167 4.05 -24.46 -0.58
N ALA A 168 3.08 -25.32 -0.87
CA ALA A 168 3.24 -26.41 -1.83
C ALA A 168 3.50 -25.89 -3.27
N TYR A 169 2.92 -24.75 -3.65
CA TYR A 169 3.14 -24.12 -4.95
C TYR A 169 4.54 -23.54 -5.09
N ARG A 170 5.04 -22.91 -4.02
CA ARG A 170 6.40 -22.34 -3.99
C ARG A 170 7.49 -23.39 -4.01
N VAL A 171 7.29 -24.54 -3.35
CA VAL A 171 8.23 -25.68 -3.43
C VAL A 171 8.41 -26.14 -4.88
N LYS A 172 7.41 -25.97 -5.74
CA LYS A 172 7.50 -26.26 -7.19
C LYS A 172 8.16 -25.15 -8.01
N GLY A 173 8.68 -24.10 -7.36
CA GLY A 173 9.37 -23.00 -8.01
C GLY A 173 8.49 -21.87 -8.53
N ALA A 174 7.20 -21.82 -8.16
CA ALA A 174 6.32 -20.74 -8.57
C ALA A 174 6.65 -19.44 -7.81
N PRO A 175 6.90 -18.30 -8.47
CA PRO A 175 7.22 -17.03 -7.82
C PRO A 175 5.94 -16.31 -7.33
N THR A 176 5.10 -17.03 -6.60
CA THR A 176 3.82 -16.52 -6.09
C THR A 176 4.00 -16.01 -4.66
N THR A 177 3.44 -14.83 -4.35
CA THR A 177 3.38 -14.28 -3.00
C THR A 177 1.98 -14.43 -2.43
N GLY A 178 1.87 -14.87 -1.19
CA GLY A 178 0.62 -14.85 -0.43
C GLY A 178 0.33 -13.43 0.08
N ALA A 179 -0.95 -13.07 0.10
CA ALA A 179 -1.44 -11.79 0.62
C ALA A 179 -2.38 -12.02 1.79
N LEU A 180 -1.96 -11.63 2.99
CA LEU A 180 -2.79 -11.63 4.20
C LEU A 180 -3.22 -10.20 4.52
N LEU A 181 -4.50 -9.97 4.81
CA LEU A 181 -5.01 -8.66 5.23
C LEU A 181 -4.92 -8.52 6.75
N SER A 182 -4.38 -7.41 7.23
CA SER A 182 -4.48 -6.97 8.62
C SER A 182 -5.19 -5.62 8.71
N ILE A 183 -5.63 -5.22 9.91
CA ILE A 183 -6.28 -3.94 10.15
C ILE A 183 -5.61 -3.30 11.35
N GLU A 184 -5.30 -2.01 11.22
CA GLU A 184 -4.75 -1.18 12.30
C GLU A 184 -5.49 0.16 12.42
N GLY A 185 -5.32 0.84 13.55
CA GLY A 185 -5.95 2.15 13.82
C GLY A 185 -7.44 2.06 14.17
N LEU A 186 -7.86 0.97 14.80
CA LEU A 186 -9.22 0.77 15.30
C LEU A 186 -9.42 1.50 16.65
#